data_c22f07268ddc26243dd6b8a761f8856a
#
_entry.id   c22f07268ddc26243dd6b8a761f8856a
#
_cell.length_a   1.000
_cell.length_b   1.000
_cell.length_c   1.000
_cell.angle_alpha   90.00
_cell.angle_beta   90.00
_cell.angle_gamma   90.00
#
_symmetry.space_group_name_H-M   'P 1'
#
loop_
_entity.id
_entity.type
_entity.pdbx_description
1 polymer ?
#
loop_
_entity_poly.entity_id
_entity_poly.type
_entity_poly.pdbx_seq_one_letter_code
_entity_poly.pdbx_strand_id
1 'polypeptide(L)'
;EYFLTESNKENLSFVLAISKKFHIKKDLLIKTIQKFKGLKYRQQIIFRRKYLTIINDSKSTSFSSSISLLKENKNIFWLLGGIYKKGDKLELSKKYFKNIKAFIYGKDKKIFSKKLKDKIKYKNFNNLKEALKEIFMIVKKERPLNSTILFSPCAASFDNFKNFEDRGLYFNKLVKMYKNEL
;
A
#
# COMPACT_ATOMS: atom_id res chain seq x y z
N GLU A 1 11.88 -11.28 -3.64
CA GLU A 1 11.26 -10.39 -2.62
C GLU A 1 9.72 -10.40 -2.67
N TYR A 2 9.08 -10.46 -3.86
CA TYR A 2 7.62 -10.36 -4.00
C TYR A 2 6.84 -11.40 -3.18
N PHE A 3 7.32 -12.64 -3.15
CA PHE A 3 6.66 -13.75 -2.44
C PHE A 3 6.99 -13.85 -0.94
N LEU A 4 7.60 -12.83 -0.33
CA LEU A 4 7.96 -12.86 1.10
C LEU A 4 6.84 -12.40 2.02
N THR A 5 5.83 -11.67 1.52
CA THR A 5 4.66 -11.26 2.31
C THR A 5 3.67 -12.42 2.50
N GLU A 6 2.93 -12.44 3.60
CA GLU A 6 1.95 -13.50 3.91
C GLU A 6 0.97 -13.78 2.77
N SER A 7 0.32 -12.74 2.24
CA SER A 7 -0.64 -12.90 1.13
C SER A 7 0.02 -13.38 -0.16
N ASN A 8 1.28 -13.01 -0.42
CA ASN A 8 1.98 -13.49 -1.61
C ASN A 8 2.54 -14.89 -1.46
N LYS A 9 2.84 -15.36 -0.24
CA LYS A 9 3.14 -16.76 0.05
C LYS A 9 1.92 -17.65 -0.23
N GLU A 10 0.73 -17.21 0.20
CA GLU A 10 -0.51 -17.91 -0.11
C GLU A 10 -0.75 -18.00 -1.63
N ASN A 11 -0.60 -16.88 -2.35
CA ASN A 11 -0.67 -16.89 -3.81
C ASN A 11 0.34 -17.85 -4.45
N LEU A 12 1.57 -17.92 -3.92
CA LEU A 12 2.59 -18.84 -4.39
C LEU A 12 2.17 -20.30 -4.19
N SER A 13 1.51 -20.63 -3.08
CA SER A 13 1.03 -22.00 -2.83
C SER A 13 0.03 -22.46 -3.89
N PHE A 14 -0.87 -21.58 -4.34
CA PHE A 14 -1.78 -21.87 -5.46
C PHE A 14 -1.01 -22.06 -6.78
N VAL A 15 -0.02 -21.22 -7.06
CA VAL A 15 0.83 -21.36 -8.25
C VAL A 15 1.53 -22.72 -8.24
N LEU A 16 2.07 -23.14 -7.09
CA LEU A 16 2.75 -24.44 -6.95
C LEU A 16 1.78 -25.63 -7.17
N ALA A 17 0.57 -25.55 -6.58
CA ALA A 17 -0.44 -26.58 -6.75
C ALA A 17 -0.89 -26.73 -8.21
N ILE A 18 -1.15 -25.62 -8.91
CA ILE A 18 -1.51 -25.59 -10.32
C ILE A 18 -0.34 -26.12 -11.17
N SER A 19 0.87 -25.69 -10.90
CA SER A 19 2.08 -26.14 -11.64
C SER A 19 2.27 -27.64 -11.53
N LYS A 20 2.01 -28.23 -10.34
CA LYS A 20 2.05 -29.68 -10.14
C LYS A 20 0.98 -30.40 -10.99
N LYS A 21 -0.26 -29.88 -10.99
CA LYS A 21 -1.36 -30.44 -11.78
C LYS A 21 -1.07 -30.45 -13.29
N PHE A 22 -0.43 -29.40 -13.79
CA PHE A 22 -0.07 -29.25 -15.20
C PHE A 22 1.33 -29.81 -15.55
N HIS A 23 1.97 -30.53 -14.63
CA HIS A 23 3.29 -31.16 -14.82
C HIS A 23 4.39 -30.18 -15.28
N ILE A 24 4.34 -28.93 -14.81
CA ILE A 24 5.36 -27.92 -15.12
C ILE A 24 6.70 -28.35 -14.53
N LYS A 25 7.76 -28.36 -15.36
CA LYS A 25 9.12 -28.71 -14.93
C LYS A 25 9.59 -27.79 -13.80
N LYS A 26 10.10 -28.39 -12.72
CA LYS A 26 10.53 -27.68 -11.49
C LYS A 26 11.53 -26.55 -11.78
N ASP A 27 12.53 -26.80 -12.64
CA ASP A 27 13.56 -25.81 -12.95
C ASP A 27 13.00 -24.60 -13.70
N LEU A 28 12.02 -24.82 -14.60
CA LEU A 28 11.32 -23.75 -15.30
C LEU A 28 10.52 -22.91 -14.31
N LEU A 29 9.80 -23.57 -13.38
CA LEU A 29 9.01 -22.91 -12.35
C LEU A 29 9.90 -22.03 -11.44
N ILE A 30 11.01 -22.59 -10.94
CA ILE A 30 11.96 -21.86 -10.08
C ILE A 30 12.52 -20.64 -10.81
N LYS A 31 13.01 -20.80 -12.05
CA LYS A 31 13.52 -19.70 -12.87
C LYS A 31 12.47 -18.61 -13.09
N THR A 32 11.22 -18.99 -13.32
CA THR A 32 10.11 -18.05 -13.51
C THR A 32 9.80 -17.28 -12.24
N ILE A 33 9.71 -17.96 -11.08
CA ILE A 33 9.48 -17.34 -9.77
C ILE A 33 10.61 -16.35 -9.43
N GLN A 34 11.86 -16.71 -9.66
CA GLN A 34 13.02 -15.84 -9.40
C GLN A 34 13.02 -14.57 -10.26
N LYS A 35 12.57 -14.67 -11.51
CA LYS A 35 12.46 -13.53 -12.43
C LYS A 35 11.22 -12.67 -12.22
N PHE A 36 10.22 -13.18 -11.51
CA PHE A 36 8.95 -12.49 -11.32
C PHE A 36 9.11 -11.28 -10.39
N LYS A 37 8.89 -10.08 -10.92
CA LYS A 37 9.04 -8.81 -10.20
C LYS A 37 7.75 -8.34 -9.51
N GLY A 38 6.70 -9.17 -9.51
CA GLY A 38 5.39 -8.80 -9.00
C GLY A 38 4.50 -8.09 -10.02
N LEU A 39 3.28 -7.80 -9.61
CA LEU A 39 2.30 -7.09 -10.43
C LEU A 39 2.36 -5.59 -10.13
N LYS A 40 2.21 -4.77 -11.17
CA LYS A 40 2.13 -3.31 -11.01
C LYS A 40 0.98 -2.93 -10.06
N TYR A 41 1.25 -1.98 -9.18
CA TYR A 41 0.27 -1.42 -8.24
C TYR A 41 -0.32 -2.42 -7.23
N ARG A 42 0.33 -3.58 -7.05
CA ARG A 42 0.01 -4.57 -6.01
C ARG A 42 1.24 -4.78 -5.14
N GLN A 43 1.23 -4.21 -3.94
CA GLN A 43 2.36 -4.27 -2.98
C GLN A 43 3.71 -3.94 -3.65
N GLN A 44 3.69 -3.11 -4.68
CA GLN A 44 4.84 -2.78 -5.50
C GLN A 44 5.77 -1.82 -4.76
N ILE A 45 6.99 -2.24 -4.45
CA ILE A 45 8.02 -1.34 -3.95
C ILE A 45 8.54 -0.51 -5.11
N ILE A 46 8.30 0.81 -5.06
CA ILE A 46 8.70 1.74 -6.11
C ILE A 46 9.92 2.59 -5.73
N PHE A 47 10.29 2.58 -4.45
CA PHE A 47 11.48 3.24 -3.94
C PHE A 47 11.93 2.56 -2.65
N ARG A 48 13.27 2.36 -2.49
CA ARG A 48 13.86 1.85 -1.25
C ARG A 48 15.22 2.49 -1.02
N ARG A 49 15.39 3.09 0.14
CA ARG A 49 16.67 3.55 0.70
C ARG A 49 16.80 3.08 2.14
N LYS A 50 17.98 3.23 2.76
CA LYS A 50 18.26 2.77 4.13
C LYS A 50 17.18 3.16 5.17
N TYR A 51 16.59 4.35 5.05
CA TYR A 51 15.64 4.89 6.02
C TYR A 51 14.18 4.93 5.53
N LEU A 52 13.92 4.74 4.22
CA LEU A 52 12.59 4.91 3.63
C LEU A 52 12.28 3.87 2.56
N THR A 53 11.11 3.24 2.68
CA THR A 53 10.50 2.42 1.64
C THR A 53 9.19 3.06 1.17
N ILE A 54 8.93 3.09 -0.14
CA ILE A 54 7.65 3.56 -0.70
C ILE A 54 7.00 2.40 -1.45
N ILE A 55 5.78 2.07 -1.03
CA ILE A 55 5.00 0.96 -1.58
C ILE A 55 3.76 1.50 -2.28
N ASN A 56 3.58 1.10 -3.53
CA ASN A 56 2.36 1.34 -4.29
C ASN A 56 1.49 0.10 -4.29
N ASP A 57 0.37 0.16 -3.58
CA ASP A 57 -0.66 -0.86 -3.50
C ASP A 57 -2.02 -0.30 -3.92
N SER A 58 -2.04 0.46 -5.03
CA SER A 58 -3.27 1.11 -5.53
C SER A 58 -4.40 0.12 -5.81
N LYS A 59 -4.11 -1.17 -5.97
CA LYS A 59 -5.11 -2.24 -6.11
C LYS A 59 -5.88 -2.52 -4.83
N SER A 60 -5.43 -2.07 -3.67
CA SER A 60 -6.16 -2.22 -2.41
C SER A 60 -7.48 -1.47 -2.45
N THR A 61 -8.60 -2.20 -2.38
CA THR A 61 -9.97 -1.66 -2.46
C THR A 61 -10.77 -1.89 -1.17
N SER A 62 -10.15 -2.46 -0.14
CA SER A 62 -10.74 -2.72 1.18
C SER A 62 -9.67 -2.67 2.27
N PHE A 63 -10.08 -2.49 3.53
CA PHE A 63 -9.17 -2.57 4.67
C PHE A 63 -8.47 -3.93 4.75
N SER A 64 -9.21 -5.03 4.50
CA SER A 64 -8.66 -6.38 4.56
C SER A 64 -7.45 -6.57 3.63
N SER A 65 -7.45 -5.97 2.45
CA SER A 65 -6.33 -6.05 1.50
C SER A 65 -5.06 -5.32 1.95
N SER A 66 -5.15 -4.41 2.93
CA SER A 66 -4.00 -3.66 3.46
C SER A 66 -3.41 -4.25 4.74
N ILE A 67 -4.09 -5.20 5.39
CA ILE A 67 -3.73 -5.70 6.73
C ILE A 67 -2.33 -6.28 6.78
N SER A 68 -1.92 -7.10 5.81
CA SER A 68 -0.57 -7.68 5.78
C SER A 68 0.51 -6.59 5.73
N LEU A 69 0.35 -5.60 4.85
CA LEU A 69 1.30 -4.49 4.73
C LEU A 69 1.37 -3.63 6.00
N LEU A 70 0.23 -3.41 6.68
CA LEU A 70 0.17 -2.67 7.94
C LEU A 70 0.83 -3.43 9.11
N LYS A 71 0.85 -4.77 9.06
CA LYS A 71 1.52 -5.61 10.07
C LYS A 71 3.02 -5.75 9.84
N GLU A 72 3.45 -5.85 8.57
CA GLU A 72 4.81 -6.19 8.18
C GLU A 72 5.75 -4.98 8.13
N ASN A 73 5.20 -3.75 8.03
CA ASN A 73 5.99 -2.52 7.92
C ASN A 73 6.05 -1.74 9.23
N LYS A 74 7.03 -0.81 9.31
CA LYS A 74 7.27 0.04 10.49
C LYS A 74 7.15 1.52 10.13
N ASN A 75 6.83 2.36 11.14
CA ASN A 75 6.73 3.82 11.00
C ASN A 75 5.95 4.22 9.75
N ILE A 76 4.69 3.75 9.66
CA ILE A 76 3.89 3.79 8.44
C ILE A 76 3.20 5.14 8.30
N PHE A 77 3.48 5.82 7.19
CA PHE A 77 2.68 6.92 6.66
C PHE A 77 1.68 6.33 5.65
N TRP A 78 0.47 6.07 6.12
CA TRP A 78 -0.54 5.37 5.35
C TRP A 78 -1.43 6.32 4.56
N LEU A 79 -1.35 6.29 3.23
CA LEU A 79 -2.22 7.02 2.31
C LEU A 79 -3.43 6.15 1.96
N LEU A 80 -4.62 6.61 2.35
CA LEU A 80 -5.87 5.91 2.09
C LEU A 80 -7.00 6.87 1.70
N GLY A 81 -7.99 6.36 0.95
CA GLY A 81 -9.13 7.15 0.52
C GLY A 81 -9.57 6.89 -0.92
N GLY A 82 -10.72 7.42 -1.25
CA GLY A 82 -11.47 7.19 -2.48
C GLY A 82 -12.94 6.89 -2.14
N ILE A 83 -13.58 5.96 -2.87
CA ILE A 83 -14.95 5.51 -2.58
C ILE A 83 -14.90 4.30 -1.63
N TYR A 84 -15.49 4.48 -0.45
CA TYR A 84 -15.51 3.47 0.59
C TYR A 84 -16.41 2.28 0.22
N LYS A 85 -15.95 1.07 0.47
CA LYS A 85 -16.75 -0.16 0.30
C LYS A 85 -17.66 -0.35 1.51
N LYS A 86 -18.99 -0.26 1.30
CA LYS A 86 -19.99 -0.44 2.37
C LYS A 86 -19.78 -1.76 3.12
N GLY A 87 -19.81 -1.71 4.45
CA GLY A 87 -19.61 -2.89 5.30
C GLY A 87 -18.15 -3.24 5.60
N ASP A 88 -17.17 -2.64 4.92
CA ASP A 88 -15.76 -2.92 5.17
C ASP A 88 -15.32 -2.43 6.57
N LYS A 89 -14.48 -3.23 7.25
CA LYS A 89 -14.03 -2.97 8.62
C LYS A 89 -12.52 -3.10 8.73
N LEU A 90 -11.91 -2.23 9.54
CA LEU A 90 -10.49 -2.35 9.86
C LEU A 90 -10.31 -3.37 11.00
N GLU A 91 -9.95 -4.60 10.64
CA GLU A 91 -9.66 -5.71 11.55
C GLU A 91 -8.15 -5.81 11.81
N LEU A 92 -7.61 -4.79 12.45
CA LEU A 92 -6.20 -4.70 12.81
C LEU A 92 -6.06 -4.65 14.34
N SER A 93 -5.16 -5.46 14.89
CA SER A 93 -4.90 -5.49 16.34
C SER A 93 -4.35 -4.15 16.85
N LYS A 94 -4.78 -3.73 18.03
CA LYS A 94 -4.40 -2.45 18.69
C LYS A 94 -2.88 -2.25 18.81
N LYS A 95 -2.10 -3.34 18.93
CA LYS A 95 -0.64 -3.28 19.02
C LYS A 95 0.04 -2.59 17.84
N TYR A 96 -0.63 -2.56 16.66
CA TYR A 96 -0.10 -1.93 15.45
C TYR A 96 -0.47 -0.45 15.33
N PHE A 97 -1.50 0.05 16.03
CA PHE A 97 -2.06 1.39 15.83
C PHE A 97 -1.03 2.51 16.02
N LYS A 98 -0.20 2.41 17.06
CA LYS A 98 0.83 3.42 17.37
C LYS A 98 1.92 3.57 16.30
N ASN A 99 2.06 2.56 15.44
CA ASN A 99 3.05 2.49 14.38
C ASN A 99 2.57 3.11 13.05
N ILE A 100 1.32 3.61 13.02
CA ILE A 100 0.64 4.07 11.81
C ILE A 100 0.18 5.52 12.01
N LYS A 101 0.49 6.37 11.01
CA LYS A 101 -0.11 7.70 10.84
C LYS A 101 -0.89 7.70 9.52
N ALA A 102 -2.19 7.95 9.54
CA ALA A 102 -3.06 7.87 8.36
C ALA A 102 -3.25 9.25 7.72
N PHE A 103 -3.13 9.30 6.40
CA PHE A 103 -3.32 10.48 5.56
C PHE A 103 -4.48 10.22 4.61
N ILE A 104 -5.65 10.76 4.93
CA ILE A 104 -6.92 10.42 4.32
C ILE A 104 -7.27 11.46 3.25
N TYR A 105 -7.65 11.02 2.05
CA TYR A 105 -8.05 11.90 0.95
C TYR A 105 -9.31 11.36 0.25
N GLY A 106 -9.83 12.12 -0.74
CA GLY A 106 -10.91 11.67 -1.63
C GLY A 106 -12.31 11.85 -1.06
N LYS A 107 -13.29 11.30 -1.78
CA LYS A 107 -14.73 11.55 -1.59
C LYS A 107 -15.22 11.16 -0.21
N ASP A 108 -14.90 9.95 0.24
CA ASP A 108 -15.44 9.39 1.47
C ASP A 108 -14.50 9.57 2.69
N LYS A 109 -13.63 10.59 2.67
CA LYS A 109 -12.67 10.86 3.75
C LYS A 109 -13.31 10.93 5.16
N LYS A 110 -14.54 11.46 5.28
CA LYS A 110 -15.28 11.50 6.56
C LYS A 110 -15.60 10.10 7.10
N ILE A 111 -15.91 9.14 6.22
CA ILE A 111 -16.18 7.75 6.60
C ILE A 111 -14.90 7.09 7.12
N PHE A 112 -13.78 7.23 6.39
CA PHE A 112 -12.48 6.72 6.82
C PHE A 112 -12.06 7.33 8.17
N SER A 113 -12.20 8.65 8.35
CA SER A 113 -11.91 9.31 9.63
C SER A 113 -12.70 8.71 10.79
N LYS A 114 -14.01 8.48 10.60
CA LYS A 114 -14.86 7.84 11.61
C LYS A 114 -14.41 6.42 11.95
N LYS A 115 -13.96 5.65 10.96
CA LYS A 115 -13.47 4.25 11.14
C LYS A 115 -12.12 4.20 11.87
N LEU A 116 -11.27 5.23 11.71
CA LEU A 116 -9.95 5.31 12.34
C LEU A 116 -9.95 6.07 13.67
N LYS A 117 -11.03 6.80 13.99
CA LYS A 117 -11.17 7.54 15.25
C LYS A 117 -10.86 6.64 16.45
N ASP A 118 -10.12 7.17 17.41
CA ASP A 118 -9.68 6.50 18.65
C ASP A 118 -8.79 5.24 18.43
N LYS A 119 -8.36 5.00 17.19
CA LYS A 119 -7.49 3.86 16.81
C LYS A 119 -6.15 4.33 16.27
N ILE A 120 -6.17 5.13 15.20
CA ILE A 120 -4.98 5.55 14.47
C ILE A 120 -5.01 7.08 14.31
N LYS A 121 -3.88 7.74 14.59
CA LYS A 121 -3.75 9.18 14.33
C LYS A 121 -3.91 9.46 12.84
N TYR A 122 -4.75 10.42 12.47
CA TYR A 122 -5.00 10.74 11.08
C TYR A 122 -5.08 12.25 10.81
N LYS A 123 -4.86 12.61 9.53
CA LYS A 123 -5.06 13.95 8.99
C LYS A 123 -5.83 13.84 7.67
N ASN A 124 -6.76 14.77 7.41
CA ASN A 124 -7.57 14.80 6.20
C ASN A 124 -7.02 15.79 5.19
N PHE A 125 -7.11 15.43 3.90
CA PHE A 125 -6.68 16.23 2.76
C PHE A 125 -7.76 16.29 1.68
N ASN A 126 -7.65 17.24 0.75
CA ASN A 126 -8.61 17.34 -0.34
C ASN A 126 -8.30 16.31 -1.44
N ASN A 127 -7.02 16.04 -1.70
CA ASN A 127 -6.58 15.14 -2.75
C ASN A 127 -5.29 14.39 -2.37
N LEU A 128 -4.97 13.38 -3.18
CA LEU A 128 -3.77 12.53 -3.00
C LEU A 128 -2.46 13.35 -3.06
N LYS A 129 -2.38 14.36 -3.92
CA LYS A 129 -1.18 15.20 -4.08
C LYS A 129 -0.85 15.95 -2.79
N GLU A 130 -1.85 16.58 -2.17
CA GLU A 130 -1.67 17.29 -0.89
C GLU A 130 -1.25 16.34 0.23
N ALA A 131 -1.93 15.19 0.34
CA ALA A 131 -1.61 14.18 1.35
C ALA A 131 -0.17 13.66 1.21
N LEU A 132 0.27 13.36 -0.01
CA LEU A 132 1.62 12.88 -0.26
C LEU A 132 2.67 13.97 -0.02
N LYS A 133 2.42 15.21 -0.45
CA LYS A 133 3.31 16.36 -0.21
C LYS A 133 3.57 16.55 1.29
N GLU A 134 2.53 16.49 2.11
CA GLU A 134 2.67 16.58 3.57
C GLU A 134 3.56 15.48 4.13
N ILE A 135 3.39 14.24 3.67
CA ILE A 135 4.25 13.13 4.11
C ILE A 135 5.71 13.39 3.74
N PHE A 136 5.99 13.85 2.53
CA PHE A 136 7.36 14.16 2.11
C PHE A 136 7.97 15.29 2.93
N MET A 137 7.20 16.32 3.31
CA MET A 137 7.67 17.37 4.21
C MET A 137 8.04 16.82 5.60
N ILE A 138 7.20 15.93 6.16
CA ILE A 138 7.48 15.26 7.44
C ILE A 138 8.76 14.41 7.33
N VAL A 139 8.86 13.56 6.31
CA VAL A 139 10.02 12.68 6.11
C VAL A 139 11.32 13.48 5.94
N LYS A 140 11.28 14.58 5.18
CA LYS A 140 12.44 15.48 4.98
C LYS A 140 12.88 16.13 6.30
N LYS A 141 11.93 16.59 7.12
CA LYS A 141 12.19 17.28 8.38
C LYS A 141 12.64 16.32 9.49
N GLU A 142 11.90 15.23 9.69
CA GLU A 142 12.09 14.32 10.83
C GLU A 142 13.10 13.20 10.55
N ARG A 143 13.34 12.86 9.27
CA ARG A 143 14.19 11.74 8.81
C ARG A 143 13.99 10.46 9.61
N PRO A 144 12.74 10.01 9.78
CA PRO A 144 12.43 8.88 10.65
C PRO A 144 13.04 7.60 10.11
N LEU A 145 13.75 6.85 10.97
CA LEU A 145 14.41 5.61 10.57
C LEU A 145 13.39 4.51 10.27
N ASN A 146 13.71 3.66 9.28
CA ASN A 146 12.89 2.50 8.89
C ASN A 146 11.42 2.86 8.61
N SER A 147 11.18 3.94 7.88
CA SER A 147 9.84 4.42 7.57
C SER A 147 9.28 3.82 6.29
N THR A 148 7.97 3.71 6.24
CA THR A 148 7.25 3.27 5.05
C THR A 148 6.18 4.27 4.65
N ILE A 149 6.26 4.81 3.43
CA ILE A 149 5.13 5.47 2.79
C ILE A 149 4.32 4.38 2.10
N LEU A 150 3.16 4.07 2.67
CA LEU A 150 2.28 3.02 2.18
C LEU A 150 1.08 3.65 1.46
N PHE A 151 1.07 3.56 0.13
CA PHE A 151 -0.10 3.88 -0.67
C PHE A 151 -0.96 2.65 -0.83
N SER A 152 -1.92 2.45 0.06
CA SER A 152 -2.88 1.34 0.08
C SER A 152 -4.26 1.92 0.39
N PRO A 153 -5.01 2.37 -0.65
CA PRO A 153 -6.16 3.25 -0.52
C PRO A 153 -7.36 2.67 0.20
N CYS A 154 -7.53 1.36 0.26
CA CYS A 154 -8.70 0.68 0.85
C CYS A 154 -10.04 1.12 0.25
N ALA A 155 -10.04 1.56 -0.99
CA ALA A 155 -11.17 2.20 -1.64
C ALA A 155 -11.15 2.00 -3.16
N ALA A 156 -12.31 2.04 -3.77
CA ALA A 156 -12.40 2.18 -5.22
C ALA A 156 -11.89 3.57 -5.65
N SER A 157 -11.36 3.65 -6.88
CA SER A 157 -10.67 4.86 -7.40
C SER A 157 -11.57 5.79 -8.21
N PHE A 158 -12.82 5.40 -8.45
CA PHE A 158 -13.73 6.05 -9.42
C PHE A 158 -14.23 7.44 -9.01
N ASP A 159 -13.78 7.98 -7.88
CA ASP A 159 -14.04 9.37 -7.50
C ASP A 159 -13.16 10.38 -8.28
N ASN A 160 -11.91 9.99 -8.62
CA ASN A 160 -10.97 10.89 -9.29
C ASN A 160 -10.15 10.21 -10.41
N PHE A 161 -10.30 8.90 -10.61
CA PHE A 161 -9.49 8.13 -11.55
C PHE A 161 -10.36 7.13 -12.31
N LYS A 162 -9.96 6.79 -13.54
CA LYS A 162 -10.66 5.81 -14.37
C LYS A 162 -10.65 4.41 -13.77
N ASN A 163 -9.56 4.03 -13.14
CA ASN A 163 -9.33 2.73 -12.53
C ASN A 163 -8.17 2.80 -11.51
N PHE A 164 -7.83 1.68 -10.88
CA PHE A 164 -6.74 1.63 -9.92
C PHE A 164 -5.36 1.76 -10.57
N GLU A 165 -5.20 1.39 -11.83
CA GLU A 165 -3.98 1.54 -12.62
C GLU A 165 -3.66 3.02 -12.83
N ASP A 166 -4.66 3.80 -13.26
CA ASP A 166 -4.52 5.26 -13.45
C ASP A 166 -4.16 5.94 -12.11
N ARG A 167 -4.83 5.57 -11.03
CA ARG A 167 -4.51 6.04 -9.68
C ARG A 167 -3.09 5.67 -9.26
N GLY A 168 -2.67 4.43 -9.54
CA GLY A 168 -1.32 3.94 -9.22
C GLY A 168 -0.24 4.64 -10.05
N LEU A 169 -0.50 4.89 -11.33
CA LEU A 169 0.38 5.65 -12.19
C LEU A 169 0.53 7.10 -11.72
N TYR A 170 -0.58 7.75 -11.34
CA TYR A 170 -0.56 9.10 -10.79
C TYR A 170 0.27 9.19 -9.51
N PHE A 171 0.09 8.23 -8.59
CA PHE A 171 0.92 8.15 -7.39
C PHE A 171 2.42 8.03 -7.74
N ASN A 172 2.79 7.16 -8.69
CA ASN A 172 4.19 7.01 -9.12
C ASN A 172 4.77 8.31 -9.69
N LYS A 173 3.97 9.07 -10.47
CA LYS A 173 4.38 10.39 -10.98
C LYS A 173 4.65 11.38 -9.84
N LEU A 174 3.77 11.44 -8.84
CA LEU A 174 3.96 12.31 -7.67
C LEU A 174 5.21 11.93 -6.87
N VAL A 175 5.43 10.63 -6.63
CA VAL A 175 6.64 10.15 -5.95
C VAL A 175 7.89 10.54 -6.72
N LYS A 176 7.89 10.42 -8.07
CA LYS A 176 9.03 10.86 -8.90
C LYS A 176 9.32 12.35 -8.76
N MET A 177 8.29 13.19 -8.62
CA MET A 177 8.46 14.63 -8.40
C MET A 177 9.10 14.94 -7.05
N TYR A 178 8.62 14.31 -5.97
CA TYR A 178 9.02 14.66 -4.60
C TYR A 178 10.29 13.94 -4.11
N LYS A 179 10.61 12.75 -4.62
CA LYS A 179 11.75 11.95 -4.12
C LYS A 179 13.12 12.62 -4.32
N ASN A 180 13.24 13.55 -5.27
CA ASN A 180 14.48 14.29 -5.50
C ASN A 180 14.74 15.34 -4.41
N GLU A 181 13.74 15.61 -3.56
CA GLU A 181 13.83 16.52 -2.42
C GLU A 181 14.28 15.83 -1.12
N LEU A 182 14.42 14.49 -1.12
CA LEU A 182 14.90 13.65 -0.02
C LEU A 182 16.41 13.43 -0.10
#